data_eb3d275ea6de348ee988441f7ffdf37b
#
_entry.id   eb3d275ea6de348ee988441f7ffdf37b
#
_cell.length_a   1.000
_cell.length_b   1.000
_cell.length_c   1.000
_cell.angle_alpha   90.00
_cell.angle_beta   90.00
_cell.angle_gamma   90.00
#
_symmetry.space_group_name_H-M   'P 1'
#
loop_
_entity.id
_entity.type
_entity.pdbx_description
1 polymer ?
#
loop_
_entity_poly.entity_id
_entity_poly.type
_entity_poly.pdbx_seq_one_letter_code
_entity_poly.pdbx_strand_id
1 'polypeptide(L)'
;MSEQTSAIVSKVWGMCNPLRDDGVSYGDYLEQLTYLIFLKMSDEYSRPPYKRETGIPAGFTWSDMHSLKGAELENQYKATLEKLGEQGGILGKIFKGATNKISSAAILYRVVQMIDNEKWVAMSSDVKGEIYEGLLQKNAEDIKSGAGQYFTPRPLIRAMVECMHPEPMKTIADPCCGSGGFFLASQSYIADSKNYTLDREQKEFLKNNTFYGNEIVPTTYKTALMNLYLHNIGDIYGNVPITLGDALLTDPGYRVDYVLTNPPFGKKSSLTFTNEEGEQEEEDLVYNRQDFWTTSSNKQLNFVQHINTVLKATGKAAVVVPDNVLFEGGAGEIVRKKLLETTDLHTILRLPTGIFYKPGVKANVIFFDKRPASAEMQTREVWVYDFRTNIHFTLKQHPMTDADLADFVKCYNPENRYERSETWSEEKPDGRWRRFDIKNILERDKTSLDLFWIKDKSLADLDNLPDPDELAVDIIENLQSALESFQELQAQLKK
;
A
#
# COMPACT_ATOMS: atom_id res chain seq x y z
N MET A 1 14.69 5.33 6.24
CA MET A 1 14.56 6.82 6.11
C MET A 1 15.95 7.44 6.15
N SER A 2 16.28 8.39 5.28
CA SER A 2 17.52 9.16 5.41
C SER A 2 17.47 10.00 6.70
N GLU A 3 18.63 10.33 7.30
CA GLU A 3 18.67 11.21 8.47
C GLU A 3 17.96 12.55 8.24
N GLN A 4 18.04 13.08 7.01
CA GLN A 4 17.33 14.29 6.61
C GLN A 4 15.80 14.12 6.63
N THR A 5 15.29 13.00 6.16
CA THR A 5 13.85 12.71 6.17
C THR A 5 13.32 12.58 7.59
N SER A 6 14.04 11.87 8.45
CA SER A 6 13.68 11.72 9.87
C SER A 6 13.64 13.07 10.61
N ALA A 7 14.60 13.96 10.33
CA ALA A 7 14.62 15.30 10.90
C ALA A 7 13.43 16.15 10.46
N ILE A 8 13.05 16.08 9.15
CA ILE A 8 11.91 16.83 8.60
C ILE A 8 10.60 16.29 9.15
N VAL A 9 10.42 14.96 9.18
CA VAL A 9 9.25 14.31 9.78
C VAL A 9 9.12 14.73 11.26
N SER A 10 10.20 14.73 12.02
CA SER A 10 10.22 15.18 13.42
C SER A 10 9.85 16.66 13.55
N LYS A 11 10.28 17.51 12.60
CA LYS A 11 9.94 18.94 12.55
C LYS A 11 8.47 19.16 12.23
N VAL A 12 7.91 18.41 11.27
CA VAL A 12 6.48 18.43 10.95
C VAL A 12 5.66 18.00 12.16
N TRP A 13 6.16 17.02 12.93
CA TRP A 13 5.55 16.64 14.21
C TRP A 13 5.58 17.77 15.25
N GLY A 14 6.67 18.50 15.32
CA GLY A 14 6.75 19.68 16.16
C GLY A 14 5.66 20.71 15.84
N MET A 15 5.18 20.76 14.60
CA MET A 15 4.08 21.63 14.18
C MET A 15 2.71 21.16 14.71
N CYS A 16 2.57 19.89 15.08
CA CYS A 16 1.35 19.37 15.70
C CYS A 16 1.18 19.82 17.17
N ASN A 17 2.27 20.13 17.87
CA ASN A 17 2.19 20.51 19.29
C ASN A 17 1.25 21.69 19.58
N PRO A 18 1.32 22.83 18.84
CA PRO A 18 0.40 23.92 19.04
C PRO A 18 -1.08 23.55 18.85
N LEU A 19 -1.38 22.63 17.90
CA LEU A 19 -2.74 22.18 17.61
C LEU A 19 -3.28 21.28 18.72
N ARG A 20 -2.43 20.41 19.26
CA ARG A 20 -2.78 19.57 20.40
C ARG A 20 -3.08 20.41 21.65
N ASP A 21 -2.31 21.45 21.87
CA ASP A 21 -2.48 22.36 23.01
C ASP A 21 -3.80 23.15 22.90
N ASP A 22 -4.37 23.30 21.69
CA ASP A 22 -5.67 23.93 21.41
C ASP A 22 -6.87 22.99 21.67
N GLY A 23 -6.64 21.73 22.07
CA GLY A 23 -7.68 20.74 22.32
C GLY A 23 -8.32 20.16 21.04
N VAL A 24 -7.74 20.38 19.88
CA VAL A 24 -8.15 19.76 18.60
C VAL A 24 -7.86 18.27 18.65
N SER A 25 -8.78 17.43 18.18
CA SER A 25 -8.56 16.00 18.14
C SER A 25 -7.36 15.63 17.25
N TYR A 26 -6.70 14.53 17.59
CA TYR A 26 -5.49 14.13 16.86
C TYR A 26 -5.72 13.97 15.34
N GLY A 27 -6.80 13.33 14.94
CA GLY A 27 -7.16 13.16 13.53
C GLY A 27 -7.43 14.48 12.82
N ASP A 28 -8.11 15.40 13.50
CA ASP A 28 -8.46 16.71 12.95
C ASP A 28 -7.22 17.58 12.71
N TYR A 29 -6.28 17.65 13.65
CA TYR A 29 -5.09 18.49 13.43
C TYR A 29 -4.17 17.92 12.35
N LEU A 30 -4.09 16.62 12.20
CA LEU A 30 -3.35 16.02 11.07
C LEU A 30 -3.98 16.39 9.73
N GLU A 31 -5.31 16.32 9.63
CA GLU A 31 -6.02 16.75 8.44
C GLU A 31 -5.74 18.24 8.14
N GLN A 32 -5.81 19.13 9.16
CA GLN A 32 -5.51 20.55 8.99
C GLN A 32 -4.07 20.80 8.55
N LEU A 33 -3.11 20.13 9.18
CA LEU A 33 -1.69 20.25 8.81
C LEU A 33 -1.45 19.78 7.38
N THR A 34 -2.10 18.70 6.98
CA THR A 34 -2.03 18.15 5.61
C THR A 34 -2.57 19.15 4.58
N TYR A 35 -3.71 19.81 4.85
CA TYR A 35 -4.24 20.86 3.98
C TYR A 35 -3.29 22.06 3.86
N LEU A 36 -2.74 22.53 4.95
CA LEU A 36 -1.83 23.68 4.95
C LEU A 36 -0.53 23.38 4.20
N ILE A 37 0.07 22.21 4.42
CA ILE A 37 1.27 21.77 3.67
C ILE A 37 0.97 21.64 2.18
N PHE A 38 -0.19 21.05 1.83
CA PHE A 38 -0.63 20.95 0.43
C PHE A 38 -0.74 22.31 -0.24
N LEU A 39 -1.39 23.28 0.39
CA LEU A 39 -1.54 24.64 -0.14
C LEU A 39 -0.18 25.31 -0.34
N LYS A 40 0.73 25.18 0.63
CA LYS A 40 2.10 25.72 0.52
C LYS A 40 2.88 25.09 -0.61
N MET A 41 2.86 23.76 -0.74
CA MET A 41 3.56 23.07 -1.83
C MET A 41 2.97 23.42 -3.19
N SER A 42 1.65 23.54 -3.31
CA SER A 42 0.98 23.96 -4.55
C SER A 42 1.43 25.36 -4.97
N ASP A 43 1.53 26.29 -4.02
CA ASP A 43 2.01 27.64 -4.29
C ASP A 43 3.50 27.65 -4.75
N GLU A 44 4.36 26.86 -4.11
CA GLU A 44 5.75 26.70 -4.54
C GLU A 44 5.85 26.11 -5.96
N TYR A 45 5.03 25.13 -6.33
CA TYR A 45 4.97 24.59 -7.69
C TYR A 45 4.47 25.58 -8.73
N SER A 46 3.62 26.55 -8.35
CA SER A 46 3.14 27.59 -9.27
C SER A 46 4.23 28.59 -9.65
N ARG A 47 5.30 28.69 -8.88
CA ARG A 47 6.41 29.65 -9.05
C ARG A 47 7.53 29.09 -9.95
N PRO A 48 8.41 29.97 -10.49
CA PRO A 48 9.63 29.51 -11.16
C PRO A 48 10.51 28.65 -10.22
N PRO A 49 11.20 27.61 -10.74
CA PRO A 49 11.29 27.24 -12.15
C PRO A 49 10.10 26.38 -12.65
N TYR A 50 9.23 25.89 -11.77
CA TYR A 50 8.22 24.88 -12.09
C TYR A 50 7.07 25.44 -12.93
N LYS A 51 6.52 26.62 -12.56
CA LYS A 51 5.41 27.31 -13.25
C LYS A 51 4.23 26.38 -13.55
N ARG A 52 3.92 25.49 -12.62
CA ARG A 52 2.89 24.46 -12.79
C ARG A 52 1.51 25.08 -12.55
N GLU A 53 0.56 24.76 -13.42
CA GLU A 53 -0.84 25.04 -13.19
C GLU A 53 -1.36 24.24 -12.00
N THR A 54 -1.94 24.89 -11.01
CA THR A 54 -2.41 24.26 -9.77
C THR A 54 -3.93 24.08 -9.70
N GLY A 55 -4.68 24.77 -10.55
CA GLY A 55 -6.14 24.82 -10.49
C GLY A 55 -6.69 25.54 -9.24
N ILE A 56 -5.83 26.07 -8.36
CA ILE A 56 -6.27 26.85 -7.20
C ILE A 56 -6.67 28.24 -7.69
N PRO A 57 -7.92 28.70 -7.44
CA PRO A 57 -8.39 30.01 -7.89
C PRO A 57 -7.58 31.16 -7.29
N ALA A 58 -7.43 32.24 -8.04
CA ALA A 58 -6.83 33.50 -7.56
C ALA A 58 -7.63 34.01 -6.34
N GLY A 59 -6.93 34.52 -5.34
CA GLY A 59 -7.51 34.96 -4.07
C GLY A 59 -7.64 33.85 -3.02
N PHE A 60 -7.30 32.59 -3.36
CA PHE A 60 -7.37 31.44 -2.43
C PHE A 60 -6.05 30.65 -2.37
N THR A 61 -4.95 31.25 -2.81
CA THR A 61 -3.62 30.65 -2.80
C THR A 61 -2.94 30.80 -1.42
N TRP A 62 -1.85 30.09 -1.21
CA TRP A 62 -1.01 30.29 -0.02
C TRP A 62 -0.50 31.73 0.09
N SER A 63 -0.14 32.34 -1.04
CA SER A 63 0.30 33.73 -1.10
C SER A 63 -0.75 34.72 -0.60
N ASP A 64 -2.03 34.44 -0.82
CA ASP A 64 -3.14 35.28 -0.36
C ASP A 64 -3.41 35.15 1.15
N MET A 65 -2.89 34.09 1.79
CA MET A 65 -3.21 33.74 3.16
C MET A 65 -2.04 33.94 4.14
N HIS A 66 -0.82 33.55 3.78
CA HIS A 66 0.30 33.35 4.73
C HIS A 66 0.74 34.61 5.51
N SER A 67 0.47 35.81 4.99
CA SER A 67 0.82 37.09 5.63
C SER A 67 -0.31 37.66 6.50
N LEU A 68 -1.54 37.11 6.42
CA LEU A 68 -2.69 37.54 7.20
C LEU A 68 -2.56 37.13 8.68
N LYS A 69 -3.31 37.81 9.55
CA LYS A 69 -3.30 37.57 11.00
C LYS A 69 -4.70 37.63 11.60
N GLY A 70 -4.85 37.03 12.76
CA GLY A 70 -6.11 37.11 13.53
C GLY A 70 -7.33 36.61 12.72
N ALA A 71 -8.43 37.33 12.84
CA ALA A 71 -9.69 36.97 12.19
C ALA A 71 -9.62 36.98 10.64
N GLU A 72 -8.75 37.82 10.07
CA GLU A 72 -8.56 37.87 8.61
C GLU A 72 -7.97 36.54 8.09
N LEU A 73 -6.94 36.02 8.78
CA LEU A 73 -6.35 34.73 8.43
C LEU A 73 -7.37 33.58 8.58
N GLU A 74 -8.10 33.57 9.69
CA GLU A 74 -9.10 32.53 9.94
C GLU A 74 -10.20 32.53 8.88
N ASN A 75 -10.73 33.71 8.53
CA ASN A 75 -11.76 33.86 7.49
C ASN A 75 -11.24 33.46 6.11
N GLN A 76 -9.99 33.86 5.78
CA GLN A 76 -9.37 33.49 4.51
C GLN A 76 -9.15 31.97 4.41
N TYR A 77 -8.70 31.32 5.49
CA TYR A 77 -8.50 29.88 5.52
C TYR A 77 -9.81 29.12 5.33
N LYS A 78 -10.88 29.51 6.07
CA LYS A 78 -12.23 28.96 5.90
C LYS A 78 -12.73 29.10 4.46
N ALA A 79 -12.66 30.31 3.90
CA ALA A 79 -13.06 30.59 2.54
C ALA A 79 -12.26 29.79 1.51
N THR A 80 -10.95 29.58 1.75
CA THR A 80 -10.10 28.77 0.88
C THR A 80 -10.54 27.31 0.89
N LEU A 81 -10.75 26.69 2.07
CA LEU A 81 -11.20 25.30 2.15
C LEU A 81 -12.56 25.08 1.47
N GLU A 82 -13.50 25.98 1.70
CA GLU A 82 -14.85 25.95 1.10
C GLU A 82 -14.75 26.10 -0.43
N LYS A 83 -14.02 27.11 -0.90
CA LYS A 83 -13.84 27.38 -2.34
C LYS A 83 -13.20 26.23 -3.08
N LEU A 84 -12.20 25.58 -2.49
CA LEU A 84 -11.57 24.42 -3.08
C LEU A 84 -12.48 23.17 -3.06
N GLY A 85 -13.31 23.02 -2.04
CA GLY A 85 -14.33 21.97 -1.97
C GLY A 85 -15.43 22.06 -3.03
N GLU A 86 -15.68 23.26 -3.56
CA GLU A 86 -16.63 23.51 -4.66
C GLU A 86 -16.04 23.21 -6.05
N GLN A 87 -14.71 23.06 -6.18
CA GLN A 87 -14.08 22.81 -7.46
C GLN A 87 -14.46 21.43 -8.02
N GLY A 88 -14.33 21.27 -9.33
CA GLY A 88 -14.32 19.95 -9.98
C GLY A 88 -13.00 19.21 -9.81
N GLY A 89 -12.93 18.01 -10.35
CA GLY A 89 -11.68 17.26 -10.45
C GLY A 89 -11.08 16.87 -9.09
N ILE A 90 -9.76 16.80 -9.07
CA ILE A 90 -9.01 16.30 -7.90
C ILE A 90 -9.11 17.25 -6.68
N LEU A 91 -9.11 18.57 -6.90
CA LEU A 91 -9.20 19.55 -5.81
C LEU A 91 -10.53 19.45 -5.07
N GLY A 92 -11.64 19.38 -5.79
CA GLY A 92 -12.95 19.20 -5.17
C GLY A 92 -13.07 17.91 -4.39
N LYS A 93 -12.41 16.82 -4.82
CA LYS A 93 -12.39 15.55 -4.07
C LYS A 93 -11.55 15.66 -2.80
N ILE A 94 -10.39 16.32 -2.85
CA ILE A 94 -9.51 16.55 -1.69
C ILE A 94 -10.24 17.37 -0.61
N PHE A 95 -10.84 18.51 -1.02
CA PHE A 95 -11.38 19.49 -0.09
C PHE A 95 -12.89 19.33 0.17
N LYS A 96 -13.56 18.32 -0.40
CA LYS A 96 -14.99 18.07 -0.15
C LYS A 96 -15.26 17.93 1.34
N GLY A 97 -16.10 18.85 1.88
CA GLY A 97 -16.47 18.87 3.30
C GLY A 97 -15.32 19.29 4.23
N ALA A 98 -14.23 19.84 3.70
CA ALA A 98 -13.16 20.38 4.52
C ALA A 98 -13.62 21.62 5.28
N THR A 99 -13.34 21.64 6.59
CA THR A 99 -13.68 22.77 7.48
C THR A 99 -12.48 23.10 8.36
N ASN A 100 -12.36 24.37 8.77
CA ASN A 100 -11.35 24.73 9.75
C ASN A 100 -11.69 24.13 11.12
N LYS A 101 -10.78 23.35 11.69
CA LYS A 101 -10.87 22.73 13.02
C LYS A 101 -9.98 23.43 14.06
N ILE A 102 -9.18 24.41 13.63
CA ILE A 102 -8.29 25.16 14.51
C ILE A 102 -9.10 26.29 15.12
N SER A 103 -9.33 26.25 16.43
CA SER A 103 -10.21 27.20 17.14
C SER A 103 -9.55 28.56 17.37
N SER A 104 -8.21 28.58 17.47
CA SER A 104 -7.42 29.77 17.77
C SER A 104 -6.73 30.35 16.53
N ALA A 105 -7.10 31.56 16.13
CA ALA A 105 -6.44 32.28 15.04
C ALA A 105 -4.93 32.49 15.28
N ALA A 106 -4.51 32.60 16.55
CA ALA A 106 -3.09 32.73 16.92
C ALA A 106 -2.32 31.43 16.66
N ILE A 107 -2.95 30.28 16.94
CA ILE A 107 -2.37 28.95 16.69
C ILE A 107 -2.32 28.68 15.17
N LEU A 108 -3.40 29.00 14.44
CA LEU A 108 -3.40 28.92 12.98
C LEU A 108 -2.24 29.73 12.38
N TYR A 109 -2.08 30.98 12.82
CA TYR A 109 -0.97 31.84 12.37
C TYR A 109 0.41 31.20 12.66
N ARG A 110 0.60 30.68 13.88
CA ARG A 110 1.85 30.02 14.25
C ARG A 110 2.16 28.80 13.35
N VAL A 111 1.17 27.97 13.08
CA VAL A 111 1.34 26.78 12.19
C VAL A 111 1.63 27.22 10.75
N VAL A 112 0.92 28.22 10.24
CA VAL A 112 1.16 28.81 8.91
C VAL A 112 2.60 29.32 8.80
N GLN A 113 3.11 30.08 9.80
CA GLN A 113 4.48 30.56 9.79
C GLN A 113 5.53 29.44 9.88
N MET A 114 5.27 28.39 10.66
CA MET A 114 6.17 27.23 10.73
C MET A 114 6.27 26.53 9.38
N ILE A 115 5.15 26.39 8.67
CA ILE A 115 5.09 25.77 7.34
C ILE A 115 5.77 26.69 6.30
N ASP A 116 5.54 28.01 6.37
CA ASP A 116 6.06 28.96 5.40
C ASP A 116 7.60 29.07 5.44
N ASN A 117 8.21 28.84 6.60
CA ASN A 117 9.65 28.87 6.77
C ASN A 117 10.40 27.68 6.10
N GLU A 118 9.67 26.69 5.59
CA GLU A 118 10.26 25.54 4.90
C GLU A 118 10.15 25.64 3.39
N LYS A 119 11.12 25.02 2.68
CA LYS A 119 11.10 24.88 1.20
C LYS A 119 10.70 23.44 0.84
N TRP A 120 9.41 23.21 0.75
CA TRP A 120 8.84 21.87 0.59
C TRP A 120 9.14 21.24 -0.77
N VAL A 121 9.05 22.01 -1.87
CA VAL A 121 9.22 21.48 -3.23
C VAL A 121 10.68 21.13 -3.53
N ALA A 122 11.63 21.75 -2.84
CA ALA A 122 13.06 21.42 -2.97
C ALA A 122 13.43 20.04 -2.38
N MET A 123 12.54 19.46 -1.58
CA MET A 123 12.73 18.11 -1.03
C MET A 123 12.55 17.06 -2.14
N SER A 124 13.21 15.91 -2.01
CA SER A 124 13.01 14.80 -2.96
C SER A 124 11.56 14.30 -2.94
N SER A 125 11.12 13.63 -4.01
CA SER A 125 9.79 13.04 -4.09
C SER A 125 9.53 12.02 -2.98
N ASP A 126 10.55 11.24 -2.62
CA ASP A 126 10.47 10.26 -1.53
C ASP A 126 10.21 10.93 -0.18
N VAL A 127 10.91 12.03 0.13
CA VAL A 127 10.71 12.78 1.39
C VAL A 127 9.29 13.33 1.50
N LYS A 128 8.71 13.84 0.41
CA LYS A 128 7.32 14.34 0.41
C LYS A 128 6.32 13.22 0.73
N GLY A 129 6.45 12.08 0.06
CA GLY A 129 5.63 10.89 0.34
C GLY A 129 5.80 10.39 1.79
N GLU A 130 7.03 10.32 2.28
CA GLU A 130 7.35 9.92 3.65
C GLU A 130 6.79 10.88 4.72
N ILE A 131 6.69 12.18 4.45
CA ILE A 131 6.03 13.14 5.34
C ILE A 131 4.55 12.79 5.50
N TYR A 132 3.83 12.63 4.37
CA TYR A 132 2.40 12.28 4.40
C TYR A 132 2.18 10.90 5.03
N GLU A 133 2.99 9.92 4.70
CA GLU A 133 2.93 8.59 5.30
C GLU A 133 3.26 8.60 6.79
N GLY A 134 4.28 9.36 7.20
CA GLY A 134 4.64 9.52 8.60
C GLY A 134 3.54 10.19 9.42
N LEU A 135 2.82 11.16 8.84
CA LEU A 135 1.64 11.77 9.47
C LEU A 135 0.51 10.76 9.64
N LEU A 136 0.20 9.97 8.60
CA LEU A 136 -0.81 8.92 8.67
C LEU A 136 -0.45 7.80 9.63
N GLN A 137 0.83 7.40 9.65
CA GLN A 137 1.35 6.35 10.52
C GLN A 137 1.15 6.70 12.00
N LYS A 138 1.55 7.90 12.41
CA LYS A 138 1.39 8.29 13.80
C LYS A 138 -0.08 8.45 14.19
N ASN A 139 -0.94 8.83 13.25
CA ASN A 139 -2.38 8.79 13.46
C ASN A 139 -2.86 7.36 13.78
N ALA A 140 -2.32 6.36 13.10
CA ALA A 140 -2.65 4.96 13.37
C ALA A 140 -2.07 4.43 14.69
N GLU A 141 -0.90 4.90 15.12
CA GLU A 141 -0.27 4.54 16.41
C GLU A 141 -1.08 5.08 17.62
N ASP A 142 -1.61 6.30 17.51
CA ASP A 142 -2.34 6.94 18.62
C ASP A 142 -3.82 6.53 18.70
N ILE A 143 -4.43 6.16 17.57
CA ILE A 143 -5.76 5.55 17.55
C ILE A 143 -5.57 4.03 17.76
N LYS A 144 -5.74 3.55 18.98
CA LYS A 144 -5.77 2.11 19.33
C LYS A 144 -6.91 1.31 18.63
N SER A 145 -7.51 1.86 17.59
CA SER A 145 -8.51 1.20 16.77
C SER A 145 -7.84 0.30 15.75
N GLY A 146 -8.10 -1.00 15.80
CA GLY A 146 -7.50 -2.07 15.02
C GLY A 146 -7.73 -2.05 13.50
N ALA A 147 -7.93 -0.91 12.89
CA ALA A 147 -7.87 -0.74 11.45
C ALA A 147 -6.39 -0.58 11.06
N GLY A 148 -5.68 -1.70 11.01
CA GLY A 148 -4.27 -1.75 10.62
C GLY A 148 -4.06 -1.28 9.18
N GLN A 149 -3.84 0.01 9.01
CA GLN A 149 -3.28 0.54 7.77
C GLN A 149 -1.81 0.14 7.74
N TYR A 150 -1.50 -0.85 6.92
CA TYR A 150 -0.14 -1.34 6.75
C TYR A 150 0.53 -0.56 5.64
N PHE A 151 1.43 0.35 6.00
CA PHE A 151 2.30 0.98 5.02
C PHE A 151 3.30 -0.03 4.49
N THR A 152 3.34 -0.15 3.19
CA THR A 152 4.34 -0.99 2.53
C THR A 152 5.69 -0.25 2.55
N PRO A 153 6.76 -0.88 3.06
CA PRO A 153 8.08 -0.27 3.07
C PRO A 153 8.52 0.18 1.68
N ARG A 154 9.04 1.39 1.56
CA ARG A 154 9.48 1.95 0.26
C ARG A 154 10.48 1.09 -0.49
N PRO A 155 11.50 0.49 0.16
CA PRO A 155 12.39 -0.45 -0.53
C PRO A 155 11.66 -1.63 -1.15
N LEU A 156 10.64 -2.18 -0.47
CA LEU A 156 9.83 -3.26 -1.02
C LEU A 156 9.01 -2.80 -2.23
N ILE A 157 8.39 -1.63 -2.15
CA ILE A 157 7.65 -1.04 -3.29
C ILE A 157 8.57 -0.90 -4.50
N ARG A 158 9.77 -0.33 -4.33
CA ARG A 158 10.74 -0.14 -5.42
C ARG A 158 11.19 -1.46 -6.01
N ALA A 159 11.53 -2.45 -5.19
CA ALA A 159 11.90 -3.78 -5.67
C ALA A 159 10.76 -4.48 -6.44
N MET A 160 9.51 -4.35 -5.96
CA MET A 160 8.35 -4.88 -6.69
C MET A 160 8.16 -4.19 -8.03
N VAL A 161 8.27 -2.86 -8.09
CA VAL A 161 8.17 -2.09 -9.35
C VAL A 161 9.29 -2.45 -10.32
N GLU A 162 10.52 -2.58 -9.84
CA GLU A 162 11.67 -3.00 -10.65
C GLU A 162 11.48 -4.41 -11.23
N CYS A 163 11.01 -5.36 -10.42
CA CYS A 163 10.68 -6.71 -10.89
C CYS A 163 9.55 -6.73 -11.93
N MET A 164 8.54 -5.87 -11.76
CA MET A 164 7.39 -5.81 -12.67
C MET A 164 7.69 -5.09 -13.98
N HIS A 165 8.70 -4.23 -13.99
CA HIS A 165 9.18 -3.51 -15.18
C HIS A 165 8.03 -2.84 -15.95
N PRO A 166 7.26 -1.92 -15.31
CA PRO A 166 6.10 -1.31 -15.95
C PRO A 166 6.52 -0.43 -17.14
N GLU A 167 5.84 -0.62 -18.28
CA GLU A 167 6.15 0.03 -19.54
C GLU A 167 5.30 1.30 -19.75
N PRO A 168 5.80 2.28 -20.54
CA PRO A 168 4.99 3.41 -20.99
C PRO A 168 3.74 2.95 -21.75
N MET A 169 2.67 3.76 -21.71
CA MET A 169 1.37 3.50 -22.35
C MET A 169 0.63 2.27 -21.81
N LYS A 170 1.03 1.74 -20.68
CA LYS A 170 0.37 0.66 -19.97
C LYS A 170 -0.36 1.17 -18.73
N THR A 171 -1.38 0.42 -18.32
CA THR A 171 -2.24 0.75 -17.18
C THR A 171 -1.86 -0.05 -15.93
N ILE A 172 -1.91 0.60 -14.77
CA ILE A 172 -1.50 0.05 -13.48
C ILE A 172 -2.64 0.25 -12.49
N ALA A 173 -3.04 -0.81 -11.80
CA ALA A 173 -4.04 -0.72 -10.74
C ALA A 173 -3.46 -1.07 -9.36
N ASP A 174 -4.04 -0.44 -8.33
CA ASP A 174 -3.91 -0.80 -6.92
C ASP A 174 -5.30 -0.71 -6.26
N PRO A 175 -5.97 -1.85 -6.02
CA PRO A 175 -7.33 -1.89 -5.46
C PRO A 175 -7.41 -1.51 -3.98
N CYS A 176 -6.29 -1.25 -3.31
CA CYS A 176 -6.17 -0.79 -1.92
C CYS A 176 -4.97 0.13 -1.76
N CYS A 177 -5.00 1.25 -2.52
CA CYS A 177 -3.83 2.04 -2.83
C CYS A 177 -3.22 2.82 -1.64
N GLY A 178 -3.92 2.90 -0.51
CA GLY A 178 -3.42 3.61 0.66
C GLY A 178 -3.05 5.05 0.31
N SER A 179 -1.81 5.44 0.58
CA SER A 179 -1.26 6.76 0.24
C SER A 179 -0.82 6.91 -1.23
N GLY A 180 -0.99 5.90 -2.07
CA GLY A 180 -0.59 5.89 -3.48
C GLY A 180 0.87 5.48 -3.73
N GLY A 181 1.51 4.80 -2.78
CA GLY A 181 2.93 4.47 -2.82
C GLY A 181 3.37 3.73 -4.08
N PHE A 182 2.61 2.72 -4.53
CA PHE A 182 2.90 1.99 -5.76
C PHE A 182 2.77 2.86 -7.01
N PHE A 183 1.81 3.80 -7.03
CA PHE A 183 1.65 4.72 -8.17
C PHE A 183 2.84 5.67 -8.29
N LEU A 184 3.29 6.24 -7.16
CA LEU A 184 4.43 7.14 -7.14
C LEU A 184 5.72 6.45 -7.58
N ALA A 185 5.97 5.24 -7.09
CA ALA A 185 7.15 4.47 -7.48
C ALA A 185 7.10 4.06 -8.96
N SER A 186 5.94 3.63 -9.45
CA SER A 186 5.75 3.26 -10.87
C SER A 186 5.91 4.49 -11.79
N GLN A 187 5.36 5.64 -11.39
CA GLN A 187 5.52 6.89 -12.12
C GLN A 187 6.99 7.32 -12.19
N SER A 188 7.70 7.24 -11.05
CA SER A 188 9.13 7.55 -11.00
C SER A 188 9.95 6.60 -11.87
N TYR A 189 9.64 5.30 -11.86
CA TYR A 189 10.31 4.29 -12.68
C TYR A 189 10.12 4.54 -14.18
N ILE A 190 8.88 4.79 -14.61
CA ILE A 190 8.56 5.03 -16.03
C ILE A 190 9.12 6.38 -16.50
N ALA A 191 9.17 7.39 -15.63
CA ALA A 191 9.67 8.71 -15.96
C ALA A 191 11.21 8.82 -15.91
N ASP A 192 11.90 7.83 -15.33
CA ASP A 192 13.37 7.83 -15.29
C ASP A 192 13.94 7.60 -16.71
N SER A 193 14.74 8.56 -17.16
CA SER A 193 15.40 8.51 -18.48
C SER A 193 16.39 7.35 -18.65
N LYS A 194 16.78 6.69 -17.54
CA LYS A 194 17.59 5.46 -17.61
C LYS A 194 16.76 4.25 -18.08
N ASN A 195 15.45 4.27 -17.80
CA ASN A 195 14.53 3.20 -18.18
C ASN A 195 13.87 3.49 -19.52
N TYR A 196 13.34 4.71 -19.70
CA TYR A 196 12.57 5.09 -20.90
C TYR A 196 12.80 6.54 -21.31
N THR A 197 12.83 6.81 -22.61
CA THR A 197 12.79 8.16 -23.17
C THR A 197 11.38 8.46 -23.64
N LEU A 198 10.62 9.18 -22.81
CA LEU A 198 9.21 9.44 -23.07
C LEU A 198 9.00 10.61 -24.02
N ASP A 199 8.16 10.42 -25.04
CA ASP A 199 7.62 11.51 -25.86
C ASP A 199 6.49 12.27 -25.15
N ARG A 200 5.86 13.22 -25.86
CA ARG A 200 4.78 14.05 -25.29
C ARG A 200 3.52 13.26 -24.99
N GLU A 201 3.13 12.34 -25.89
CA GLU A 201 1.92 11.52 -25.74
C GLU A 201 2.08 10.55 -24.56
N GLN A 202 3.24 9.91 -24.44
CA GLN A 202 3.58 9.01 -23.33
C GLN A 202 3.58 9.73 -21.98
N LYS A 203 4.11 10.96 -21.92
CA LYS A 203 4.06 11.79 -20.70
C LYS A 203 2.64 12.15 -20.30
N GLU A 204 1.79 12.49 -21.27
CA GLU A 204 0.39 12.83 -21.04
C GLU A 204 -0.40 11.57 -20.58
N PHE A 205 -0.15 10.43 -21.21
CA PHE A 205 -0.74 9.15 -20.79
C PHE A 205 -0.32 8.78 -19.38
N LEU A 206 0.98 8.86 -19.06
CA LEU A 206 1.52 8.58 -17.72
C LEU A 206 0.85 9.43 -16.65
N LYS A 207 0.59 10.70 -16.94
CA LYS A 207 -0.07 11.63 -16.04
C LYS A 207 -1.55 11.28 -15.81
N ASN A 208 -2.32 11.01 -16.88
CA ASN A 208 -3.78 11.05 -16.83
C ASN A 208 -4.47 9.68 -16.95
N ASN A 209 -3.79 8.67 -17.52
CA ASN A 209 -4.46 7.42 -17.94
C ASN A 209 -3.80 6.15 -17.43
N THR A 210 -2.65 6.25 -16.76
CA THR A 210 -1.90 5.06 -16.29
C THR A 210 -2.52 4.42 -15.05
N PHE A 211 -3.03 5.22 -14.09
CA PHE A 211 -3.31 4.75 -12.74
C PHE A 211 -4.79 4.60 -12.42
N TYR A 212 -5.14 3.48 -11.79
CA TYR A 212 -6.48 3.10 -11.35
C TYR A 212 -6.42 2.60 -9.90
N GLY A 213 -6.99 3.34 -8.95
CA GLY A 213 -6.92 3.00 -7.52
C GLY A 213 -8.26 2.94 -6.85
N ASN A 214 -8.32 2.18 -5.76
CA ASN A 214 -9.41 2.23 -4.79
C ASN A 214 -8.84 2.44 -3.39
N GLU A 215 -9.55 3.22 -2.58
CA GLU A 215 -9.27 3.39 -1.15
C GLU A 215 -10.61 3.50 -0.41
N ILE A 216 -10.75 2.73 0.67
CA ILE A 216 -12.00 2.67 1.43
C ILE A 216 -12.07 3.73 2.53
N VAL A 217 -10.91 4.17 3.06
CA VAL A 217 -10.82 5.11 4.18
C VAL A 217 -10.79 6.54 3.64
N PRO A 218 -11.80 7.40 3.97
CA PRO A 218 -11.92 8.74 3.39
C PRO A 218 -10.71 9.65 3.64
N THR A 219 -10.10 9.60 4.83
CA THR A 219 -8.91 10.41 5.16
C THR A 219 -7.69 9.97 4.37
N THR A 220 -7.46 8.66 4.24
CA THR A 220 -6.39 8.08 3.43
C THR A 220 -6.59 8.39 1.95
N TYR A 221 -7.82 8.29 1.45
CA TYR A 221 -8.19 8.68 0.08
C TYR A 221 -7.81 10.13 -0.23
N LYS A 222 -8.19 11.09 0.63
CA LYS A 222 -7.81 12.50 0.45
C LYS A 222 -6.30 12.68 0.43
N THR A 223 -5.58 12.01 1.34
CA THR A 223 -4.12 12.05 1.40
C THR A 223 -3.47 11.47 0.15
N ALA A 224 -3.98 10.35 -0.37
CA ALA A 224 -3.53 9.78 -1.62
C ALA A 224 -3.70 10.75 -2.78
N LEU A 225 -4.86 11.38 -2.89
CA LEU A 225 -5.12 12.38 -3.95
C LEU A 225 -4.17 13.58 -3.85
N MET A 226 -3.89 14.09 -2.65
CA MET A 226 -2.90 15.15 -2.46
C MET A 226 -1.52 14.69 -2.92
N ASN A 227 -1.13 13.49 -2.55
CA ASN A 227 0.15 12.90 -2.92
C ASN A 227 0.30 12.79 -4.45
N LEU A 228 -0.72 12.26 -5.11
CA LEU A 228 -0.75 12.13 -6.57
C LEU A 228 -0.70 13.51 -7.27
N TYR A 229 -1.52 14.45 -6.80
CA TYR A 229 -1.53 15.81 -7.31
C TYR A 229 -0.15 16.47 -7.22
N LEU A 230 0.53 16.37 -6.08
CA LEU A 230 1.86 16.96 -5.86
C LEU A 230 2.93 16.33 -6.77
N HIS A 231 2.75 15.07 -7.17
CA HIS A 231 3.63 14.37 -8.11
C HIS A 231 3.17 14.49 -9.59
N ASN A 232 2.20 15.37 -9.87
CA ASN A 232 1.67 15.57 -11.20
C ASN A 232 1.01 14.34 -11.82
N ILE A 233 0.29 13.57 -11.01
CA ILE A 233 -0.52 12.43 -11.43
C ILE A 233 -1.99 12.83 -11.35
N GLY A 234 -2.73 12.58 -12.40
CA GLY A 234 -4.15 12.91 -12.54
C GLY A 234 -4.40 14.26 -13.20
N ASP A 235 -5.62 14.41 -13.70
CA ASP A 235 -6.09 15.65 -14.32
C ASP A 235 -6.70 16.55 -13.24
N ILE A 236 -6.31 17.82 -13.22
CA ILE A 236 -6.83 18.81 -12.27
C ILE A 236 -8.35 18.99 -12.44
N TYR A 237 -8.83 18.94 -13.67
CA TYR A 237 -10.24 19.20 -14.04
C TYR A 237 -11.01 17.97 -14.49
N GLY A 238 -10.34 16.85 -14.71
CA GLY A 238 -10.89 15.65 -15.31
C GLY A 238 -10.91 14.43 -14.40
N ASN A 239 -10.41 13.31 -14.90
CA ASN A 239 -10.42 12.03 -14.22
C ASN A 239 -9.53 12.03 -12.97
N VAL A 240 -10.10 11.53 -11.88
CA VAL A 240 -9.38 11.29 -10.63
C VAL A 240 -8.95 9.83 -10.62
N PRO A 241 -7.64 9.54 -10.46
CA PRO A 241 -7.12 8.18 -10.61
C PRO A 241 -7.53 7.22 -9.48
N ILE A 242 -8.12 7.71 -8.38
CA ILE A 242 -8.54 6.90 -7.24
C ILE A 242 -10.05 7.06 -7.03
N THR A 243 -10.73 5.94 -6.75
CA THR A 243 -12.13 5.87 -6.36
C THR A 243 -12.24 5.60 -4.85
N LEU A 244 -13.06 6.38 -4.14
CA LEU A 244 -13.40 6.12 -2.75
C LEU A 244 -14.44 5.01 -2.68
N GLY A 245 -14.11 3.89 -2.05
CA GLY A 245 -15.03 2.77 -1.86
C GLY A 245 -14.35 1.42 -1.76
N ASP A 246 -15.14 0.40 -1.45
CA ASP A 246 -14.67 -0.98 -1.36
C ASP A 246 -14.51 -1.59 -2.76
N ALA A 247 -13.28 -1.93 -3.13
CA ALA A 247 -12.95 -2.55 -4.40
C ALA A 247 -13.55 -3.95 -4.61
N LEU A 248 -13.91 -4.64 -3.53
CA LEU A 248 -14.41 -6.00 -3.59
C LEU A 248 -15.90 -6.11 -3.90
N LEU A 249 -16.67 -5.00 -3.78
CA LEU A 249 -18.14 -5.03 -3.93
C LEU A 249 -18.58 -5.46 -5.34
N THR A 250 -17.90 -4.95 -6.37
CA THR A 250 -18.28 -5.20 -7.76
C THR A 250 -17.06 -5.29 -8.67
N ASP A 251 -17.24 -5.91 -9.85
CA ASP A 251 -16.28 -5.75 -10.95
C ASP A 251 -16.28 -4.28 -11.41
N PRO A 252 -15.14 -3.58 -11.38
CA PRO A 252 -15.09 -2.18 -11.77
C PRO A 252 -15.23 -1.93 -13.27
N GLY A 253 -15.27 -2.99 -14.09
CA GLY A 253 -15.45 -2.93 -15.54
C GLY A 253 -14.21 -2.59 -16.35
N TYR A 254 -13.11 -2.15 -15.72
CA TYR A 254 -11.83 -1.93 -16.41
C TYR A 254 -10.92 -3.17 -16.35
N ARG A 255 -9.95 -3.21 -17.26
CA ARG A 255 -8.87 -4.21 -17.26
C ARG A 255 -7.54 -3.50 -17.46
N VAL A 256 -6.53 -3.88 -16.65
CA VAL A 256 -5.22 -3.24 -16.59
C VAL A 256 -4.09 -4.18 -16.98
N ASP A 257 -2.95 -3.59 -17.35
CA ASP A 257 -1.76 -4.34 -17.71
C ASP A 257 -1.00 -4.83 -16.48
N TYR A 258 -0.99 -4.03 -15.40
CA TYR A 258 -0.28 -4.35 -14.16
C TYR A 258 -1.17 -4.14 -12.93
N VAL A 259 -0.99 -5.00 -11.93
CA VAL A 259 -1.49 -4.78 -10.57
C VAL A 259 -0.31 -4.88 -9.60
N LEU A 260 -0.09 -3.81 -8.83
CA LEU A 260 0.87 -3.78 -7.72
C LEU A 260 0.11 -3.35 -6.48
N THR A 261 0.06 -4.18 -5.46
CA THR A 261 -0.81 -3.91 -4.32
C THR A 261 -0.37 -4.64 -3.05
N ASN A 262 -0.70 -4.04 -1.90
CA ASN A 262 -0.61 -4.65 -0.58
C ASN A 262 -2.00 -4.60 0.07
N PRO A 263 -2.85 -5.63 -0.12
CA PRO A 263 -4.17 -5.70 0.49
C PRO A 263 -4.12 -5.68 2.02
N PRO A 264 -5.16 -5.15 2.69
CA PRO A 264 -5.19 -5.09 4.14
C PRO A 264 -5.12 -6.49 4.76
N PHE A 265 -4.26 -6.66 5.78
CA PHE A 265 -4.16 -7.92 6.53
C PHE A 265 -5.30 -8.00 7.55
N GLY A 266 -6.09 -9.05 7.48
CA GLY A 266 -7.23 -9.31 8.35
C GLY A 266 -8.07 -10.40 7.70
N LYS A 267 -8.36 -11.47 8.42
CA LYS A 267 -8.98 -12.66 7.82
C LYS A 267 -10.42 -12.39 7.38
N LYS A 268 -11.19 -11.63 8.15
CA LYS A 268 -12.64 -11.49 7.91
C LYS A 268 -13.02 -10.08 7.47
N SER A 269 -13.94 -10.01 6.53
CA SER A 269 -14.78 -8.85 6.31
C SER A 269 -15.99 -8.96 7.23
N SER A 270 -16.22 -7.99 8.09
CA SER A 270 -17.42 -7.95 8.94
C SER A 270 -18.11 -6.60 8.85
N LEU A 271 -19.42 -6.61 8.97
CA LEU A 271 -20.25 -5.44 9.18
C LEU A 271 -20.68 -5.43 10.63
N THR A 272 -20.34 -4.37 11.34
CA THR A 272 -20.88 -4.13 12.68
C THR A 272 -22.12 -3.28 12.54
N PHE A 273 -23.25 -3.76 12.99
CA PHE A 273 -24.49 -3.01 13.07
C PHE A 273 -25.02 -3.04 14.51
N THR A 274 -25.76 -2.00 14.86
CA THR A 274 -26.43 -1.94 16.14
C THR A 274 -27.82 -2.51 15.95
N ASN A 275 -28.17 -3.59 16.65
CA ASN A 275 -29.49 -4.19 16.60
C ASN A 275 -30.54 -3.29 17.28
N GLU A 276 -31.82 -3.68 17.21
CA GLU A 276 -32.93 -2.93 17.81
C GLU A 276 -32.81 -2.82 19.33
N GLU A 277 -32.03 -3.68 19.98
CA GLU A 277 -31.78 -3.70 21.44
C GLU A 277 -30.59 -2.81 21.84
N GLY A 278 -29.89 -2.19 20.84
CA GLY A 278 -28.73 -1.32 21.06
C GLY A 278 -27.41 -2.07 21.23
N GLU A 279 -27.40 -3.38 21.02
CA GLU A 279 -26.20 -4.19 21.05
C GLU A 279 -25.48 -4.17 19.70
N GLN A 280 -24.14 -4.20 19.73
CA GLN A 280 -23.32 -4.32 18.52
C GLN A 280 -23.25 -5.78 18.10
N GLU A 281 -23.79 -6.07 16.93
CA GLU A 281 -23.65 -7.37 16.28
C GLU A 281 -22.66 -7.27 15.11
N GLU A 282 -21.85 -8.31 14.93
CA GLU A 282 -20.89 -8.44 13.86
C GLU A 282 -21.30 -9.56 12.93
N GLU A 283 -21.59 -9.25 11.67
CA GLU A 283 -21.94 -10.22 10.65
C GLU A 283 -20.80 -10.35 9.64
N ASP A 284 -20.39 -11.58 9.32
CA ASP A 284 -19.36 -11.85 8.32
C ASP A 284 -19.84 -11.38 6.94
N LEU A 285 -19.14 -10.40 6.36
CA LEU A 285 -19.43 -9.91 5.01
C LEU A 285 -18.85 -10.90 3.99
N VAL A 286 -19.74 -11.55 3.26
CA VAL A 286 -19.39 -12.48 2.21
C VAL A 286 -19.63 -11.85 0.84
N TYR A 287 -18.58 -11.78 0.03
CA TYR A 287 -18.68 -11.24 -1.33
C TYR A 287 -19.14 -12.33 -2.30
N ASN A 288 -20.40 -12.24 -2.73
CA ASN A 288 -20.96 -13.15 -3.73
C ASN A 288 -20.84 -12.54 -5.14
N ARG A 289 -19.69 -12.78 -5.77
CA ARG A 289 -19.39 -12.28 -7.13
C ARG A 289 -19.26 -13.44 -8.10
N GLN A 290 -19.89 -13.31 -9.26
CA GLN A 290 -19.89 -14.35 -10.32
C GLN A 290 -18.52 -14.54 -10.98
N ASP A 291 -17.65 -13.52 -10.92
CA ASP A 291 -16.30 -13.54 -11.45
C ASP A 291 -15.27 -14.13 -10.47
N PHE A 292 -15.69 -14.43 -9.23
CA PHE A 292 -14.84 -15.09 -8.24
C PHE A 292 -14.93 -16.62 -8.37
N TRP A 293 -13.82 -17.28 -8.14
CA TRP A 293 -13.72 -18.74 -8.20
C TRP A 293 -14.45 -19.42 -7.04
N THR A 294 -14.51 -18.77 -5.89
CA THR A 294 -15.20 -19.23 -4.68
C THR A 294 -15.65 -18.08 -3.83
N THR A 295 -16.72 -18.31 -3.09
CA THR A 295 -17.25 -17.36 -2.11
C THR A 295 -16.49 -17.49 -0.79
N SER A 296 -16.06 -16.38 -0.19
CA SER A 296 -15.31 -16.37 1.05
C SER A 296 -15.50 -15.06 1.80
N SER A 297 -15.46 -15.10 3.14
CA SER A 297 -15.33 -13.91 3.98
C SER A 297 -13.87 -13.47 4.15
N ASN A 298 -12.91 -14.28 3.72
CA ASN A 298 -11.49 -13.96 3.80
C ASN A 298 -11.10 -12.87 2.79
N LYS A 299 -10.77 -11.67 3.29
CA LYS A 299 -10.41 -10.50 2.46
C LYS A 299 -9.25 -10.76 1.51
N GLN A 300 -8.19 -11.42 1.98
CA GLN A 300 -6.99 -11.64 1.17
C GLN A 300 -7.28 -12.56 -0.01
N LEU A 301 -8.05 -13.63 0.19
CA LEU A 301 -8.47 -14.51 -0.89
C LEU A 301 -9.36 -13.76 -1.90
N ASN A 302 -10.24 -12.89 -1.42
CA ASN A 302 -11.10 -12.08 -2.27
C ASN A 302 -10.29 -11.06 -3.08
N PHE A 303 -9.24 -10.45 -2.50
CA PHE A 303 -8.34 -9.59 -3.27
C PHE A 303 -7.57 -10.35 -4.35
N VAL A 304 -7.08 -11.56 -4.08
CA VAL A 304 -6.41 -12.39 -5.11
C VAL A 304 -7.36 -12.66 -6.29
N GLN A 305 -8.63 -13.01 -6.01
CA GLN A 305 -9.65 -13.23 -7.05
C GLN A 305 -9.98 -11.93 -7.80
N HIS A 306 -10.16 -10.82 -7.08
CA HIS A 306 -10.40 -9.50 -7.67
C HIS A 306 -9.26 -9.06 -8.60
N ILE A 307 -8.00 -9.26 -8.18
CA ILE A 307 -6.82 -8.94 -8.99
C ILE A 307 -6.84 -9.75 -10.29
N ASN A 308 -7.16 -11.03 -10.22
CA ASN A 308 -7.31 -11.83 -11.44
C ASN A 308 -8.42 -11.30 -12.36
N THR A 309 -9.53 -10.79 -11.79
CA THR A 309 -10.62 -10.19 -12.58
C THR A 309 -10.13 -8.93 -13.31
N VAL A 310 -9.47 -8.00 -12.62
CA VAL A 310 -9.09 -6.71 -13.21
C VAL A 310 -7.86 -6.77 -14.13
N LEU A 311 -7.12 -7.88 -14.15
CA LEU A 311 -6.02 -8.07 -15.10
C LEU A 311 -6.52 -8.35 -16.52
N LYS A 312 -5.87 -7.75 -17.52
CA LYS A 312 -5.95 -8.17 -18.91
C LYS A 312 -5.46 -9.62 -19.05
N ALA A 313 -5.82 -10.30 -20.15
CA ALA A 313 -5.43 -11.69 -20.41
C ALA A 313 -3.90 -11.94 -20.45
N THR A 314 -3.09 -10.88 -20.57
CA THR A 314 -1.63 -10.92 -20.53
C THR A 314 -1.08 -9.98 -19.44
N GLY A 315 -1.94 -9.58 -18.49
CA GLY A 315 -1.55 -8.68 -17.42
C GLY A 315 -0.72 -9.39 -16.36
N LYS A 316 0.04 -8.61 -15.60
CA LYS A 316 0.97 -9.08 -14.57
C LYS A 316 0.59 -8.53 -13.21
N ALA A 317 0.84 -9.29 -12.14
CA ALA A 317 0.59 -8.83 -10.78
C ALA A 317 1.76 -9.13 -9.84
N ALA A 318 1.97 -8.21 -8.90
CA ALA A 318 2.80 -8.38 -7.71
C ALA A 318 1.96 -8.01 -6.48
N VAL A 319 1.70 -8.98 -5.63
CA VAL A 319 0.72 -8.87 -4.54
C VAL A 319 1.34 -9.29 -3.23
N VAL A 320 1.27 -8.42 -2.22
CA VAL A 320 1.64 -8.79 -0.86
C VAL A 320 0.50 -9.60 -0.23
N VAL A 321 0.82 -10.79 0.24
CA VAL A 321 -0.14 -11.69 0.88
C VAL A 321 0.42 -12.24 2.19
N PRO A 322 -0.40 -12.44 3.24
CA PRO A 322 0.04 -13.12 4.46
C PRO A 322 0.23 -14.62 4.21
N ASP A 323 0.95 -15.28 5.10
CA ASP A 323 1.29 -16.71 4.98
C ASP A 323 0.07 -17.61 4.80
N ASN A 324 -1.04 -17.32 5.49
CA ASN A 324 -2.25 -18.13 5.41
C ASN A 324 -2.78 -18.31 3.97
N VAL A 325 -2.64 -17.32 3.10
CA VAL A 325 -2.99 -17.44 1.68
C VAL A 325 -2.22 -18.58 1.01
N LEU A 326 -1.00 -18.86 1.45
CA LEU A 326 -0.15 -19.89 0.86
C LEU A 326 -0.51 -21.32 1.27
N PHE A 327 -1.21 -21.54 2.41
CA PHE A 327 -1.43 -22.91 2.93
C PHE A 327 -2.84 -23.21 3.46
N GLU A 328 -3.70 -22.21 3.75
CA GLU A 328 -5.04 -22.48 4.28
C GLU A 328 -5.84 -23.42 3.38
N GLY A 329 -6.66 -24.30 4.00
CA GLY A 329 -7.58 -25.20 3.31
C GLY A 329 -8.84 -24.53 2.80
N GLY A 330 -9.83 -25.30 2.40
CA GLY A 330 -11.14 -24.82 1.96
C GLY A 330 -11.06 -23.83 0.79
N ALA A 331 -11.60 -22.62 0.97
CA ALA A 331 -11.57 -21.57 -0.06
C ALA A 331 -10.14 -21.21 -0.48
N GLY A 332 -9.16 -21.24 0.46
CA GLY A 332 -7.76 -20.97 0.16
C GLY A 332 -7.16 -21.96 -0.82
N GLU A 333 -7.44 -23.25 -0.65
CA GLU A 333 -7.01 -24.29 -1.60
C GLU A 333 -7.62 -24.10 -2.99
N ILE A 334 -8.92 -23.78 -3.07
CA ILE A 334 -9.60 -23.52 -4.35
C ILE A 334 -8.94 -22.34 -5.07
N VAL A 335 -8.73 -21.22 -4.37
CA VAL A 335 -8.09 -20.03 -4.93
C VAL A 335 -6.68 -20.32 -5.43
N ARG A 336 -5.86 -21.05 -4.65
CA ARG A 336 -4.49 -21.42 -5.07
C ARG A 336 -4.48 -22.32 -6.30
N LYS A 337 -5.33 -23.36 -6.33
CA LYS A 337 -5.47 -24.24 -7.51
C LYS A 337 -5.86 -23.44 -8.74
N LYS A 338 -6.87 -22.57 -8.62
CA LYS A 338 -7.33 -21.73 -9.72
C LYS A 338 -6.28 -20.73 -10.17
N LEU A 339 -5.53 -20.13 -9.24
CA LEU A 339 -4.42 -19.24 -9.57
C LEU A 339 -3.34 -19.97 -10.37
N LEU A 340 -2.91 -21.16 -9.94
CA LEU A 340 -1.93 -22.00 -10.65
C LEU A 340 -2.42 -22.47 -12.02
N GLU A 341 -3.73 -22.79 -12.14
CA GLU A 341 -4.36 -23.23 -13.41
C GLU A 341 -4.45 -22.10 -14.43
N THR A 342 -4.80 -20.88 -14.00
CA THR A 342 -5.20 -19.78 -14.90
C THR A 342 -4.11 -18.72 -15.09
N THR A 343 -3.05 -18.76 -14.28
CA THR A 343 -1.92 -17.83 -14.31
C THR A 343 -0.61 -18.58 -14.27
N ASP A 344 0.46 -17.93 -14.74
CA ASP A 344 1.83 -18.35 -14.50
C ASP A 344 2.29 -17.72 -13.16
N LEU A 345 2.02 -18.39 -12.04
CA LEU A 345 2.56 -18.01 -10.72
C LEU A 345 4.04 -18.40 -10.66
N HIS A 346 4.91 -17.49 -11.01
CA HIS A 346 6.31 -17.80 -11.27
C HIS A 346 7.29 -17.43 -10.15
N THR A 347 6.87 -16.61 -9.16
CA THR A 347 7.80 -16.17 -8.10
C THR A 347 7.08 -15.89 -6.79
N ILE A 348 7.67 -16.33 -5.69
CA ILE A 348 7.28 -15.99 -4.32
C ILE A 348 8.52 -15.41 -3.61
N LEU A 349 8.39 -14.20 -3.08
CA LEU A 349 9.37 -13.59 -2.17
C LEU A 349 8.84 -13.73 -0.74
N ARG A 350 9.50 -14.52 0.10
CA ARG A 350 9.18 -14.65 1.52
C ARG A 350 9.78 -13.48 2.29
N LEU A 351 8.93 -12.61 2.84
CA LEU A 351 9.35 -11.40 3.52
C LEU A 351 9.76 -11.66 4.97
N PRO A 352 10.79 -10.95 5.47
CA PRO A 352 11.20 -11.03 6.87
C PRO A 352 10.15 -10.38 7.79
N THR A 353 10.20 -10.73 9.07
CA THR A 353 9.43 -10.04 10.12
C THR A 353 10.03 -8.66 10.43
N GLY A 354 9.25 -7.80 11.11
CA GLY A 354 9.70 -6.48 11.56
C GLY A 354 9.74 -5.39 10.49
N ILE A 355 9.31 -5.66 9.26
CA ILE A 355 9.24 -4.66 8.17
C ILE A 355 7.88 -3.95 8.09
N PHE A 356 6.85 -4.48 8.72
CA PHE A 356 5.53 -3.86 8.81
C PHE A 356 5.28 -3.31 10.21
N TYR A 357 4.40 -2.32 10.33
CA TYR A 357 4.09 -1.70 11.63
C TYR A 357 3.35 -2.61 12.61
N LYS A 358 2.61 -3.61 12.11
CA LYS A 358 2.04 -4.62 12.98
C LYS A 358 3.11 -5.66 13.32
N PRO A 359 3.42 -5.86 14.61
CA PRO A 359 4.37 -6.88 15.04
C PRO A 359 3.94 -8.27 14.58
N GLY A 360 4.93 -9.14 14.31
CA GLY A 360 4.70 -10.56 14.04
C GLY A 360 4.07 -10.89 12.68
N VAL A 361 3.84 -9.91 11.80
CA VAL A 361 3.26 -10.18 10.48
C VAL A 361 4.23 -10.94 9.60
N LYS A 362 3.83 -12.16 9.20
CA LYS A 362 4.52 -12.98 8.20
C LYS A 362 3.81 -12.81 6.85
N ALA A 363 4.51 -12.22 5.90
CA ALA A 363 3.96 -11.95 4.57
C ALA A 363 4.90 -12.41 3.46
N ASN A 364 4.36 -12.47 2.26
CA ASN A 364 5.07 -12.83 1.04
C ASN A 364 4.63 -11.89 -0.08
N VAL A 365 5.45 -11.76 -1.12
CA VAL A 365 4.99 -11.21 -2.40
C VAL A 365 4.85 -12.33 -3.39
N ILE A 366 3.67 -12.49 -3.97
CA ILE A 366 3.44 -13.39 -5.09
C ILE A 366 3.46 -12.60 -6.39
N PHE A 367 4.19 -13.13 -7.38
CA PHE A 367 4.28 -12.56 -8.73
C PHE A 367 3.69 -13.55 -9.71
N PHE A 368 2.72 -13.10 -10.49
CA PHE A 368 2.09 -13.94 -11.50
C PHE A 368 1.68 -13.17 -12.75
N ASP A 369 1.70 -13.84 -13.88
CA ASP A 369 1.22 -13.37 -15.16
C ASP A 369 -0.09 -14.07 -15.49
N LYS A 370 -1.16 -13.31 -15.71
CA LYS A 370 -2.40 -13.88 -16.23
C LYS A 370 -2.18 -14.38 -17.65
N ARG A 371 -2.76 -15.53 -17.97
CA ARG A 371 -2.65 -16.16 -19.27
C ARG A 371 -4.03 -16.27 -19.94
N PRO A 372 -4.11 -16.29 -21.28
CA PRO A 372 -5.33 -16.65 -21.97
C PRO A 372 -5.86 -17.99 -21.49
N ALA A 373 -7.19 -18.14 -21.48
CA ALA A 373 -7.84 -19.37 -21.02
C ALA A 373 -7.33 -20.59 -21.79
N SER A 374 -6.96 -21.64 -21.06
CA SER A 374 -6.42 -22.89 -21.57
C SER A 374 -6.89 -24.04 -20.68
N ALA A 375 -6.96 -25.25 -21.25
CA ALA A 375 -7.18 -26.48 -20.48
C ALA A 375 -5.90 -26.97 -19.77
N GLU A 376 -4.75 -26.45 -20.16
CA GLU A 376 -3.46 -26.83 -19.59
C GLU A 376 -3.14 -25.95 -18.37
N MET A 377 -2.47 -26.55 -17.38
CA MET A 377 -1.89 -25.83 -16.24
C MET A 377 -0.92 -24.76 -16.74
N GLN A 378 -1.15 -23.50 -16.34
CA GLN A 378 -0.35 -22.37 -16.81
C GLN A 378 0.94 -22.22 -16.02
N THR A 379 0.92 -22.47 -14.72
CA THR A 379 2.12 -22.51 -13.87
C THR A 379 2.86 -23.82 -14.08
N ARG A 380 4.14 -23.76 -14.45
CA ARG A 380 5.00 -24.92 -14.64
C ARG A 380 5.98 -25.13 -13.50
N GLU A 381 6.47 -24.03 -12.95
CA GLU A 381 7.43 -23.99 -11.85
C GLU A 381 7.24 -22.72 -11.03
N VAL A 382 7.55 -22.80 -9.75
CA VAL A 382 7.53 -21.64 -8.84
C VAL A 382 8.93 -21.43 -8.27
N TRP A 383 9.43 -20.21 -8.45
CA TRP A 383 10.70 -19.78 -7.88
C TRP A 383 10.44 -19.10 -6.55
N VAL A 384 11.19 -19.47 -5.51
CA VAL A 384 11.05 -18.91 -4.17
C VAL A 384 12.34 -18.27 -3.72
N TYR A 385 12.25 -17.01 -3.29
CA TYR A 385 13.34 -16.32 -2.60
C TYR A 385 13.04 -16.27 -1.11
N ASP A 386 13.83 -16.95 -0.30
CA ASP A 386 13.72 -16.89 1.15
C ASP A 386 14.50 -15.69 1.69
N PHE A 387 13.80 -14.56 1.84
CA PHE A 387 14.33 -13.35 2.48
C PHE A 387 13.98 -13.32 3.97
N ARG A 388 13.33 -14.36 4.51
CA ARG A 388 12.82 -14.42 5.88
C ARG A 388 13.77 -15.14 6.82
N THR A 389 14.17 -16.36 6.49
CA THR A 389 14.87 -17.24 7.41
C THR A 389 16.22 -16.65 7.84
N ASN A 390 16.43 -16.50 9.13
CA ASN A 390 17.62 -15.92 9.75
C ASN A 390 17.88 -14.45 9.35
N ILE A 391 16.81 -13.68 8.99
CA ILE A 391 16.88 -12.25 8.73
C ILE A 391 15.78 -11.57 9.55
N HIS A 392 16.15 -10.53 10.27
CA HIS A 392 15.25 -9.74 11.08
C HIS A 392 15.51 -8.26 10.86
N PHE A 393 14.45 -7.49 10.68
CA PHE A 393 14.48 -6.04 10.59
C PHE A 393 13.66 -5.42 11.71
N THR A 394 13.94 -4.16 11.99
CA THR A 394 13.13 -3.33 12.85
C THR A 394 12.86 -2.00 12.16
N LEU A 395 11.74 -1.37 12.44
CA LEU A 395 11.38 -0.11 11.79
C LEU A 395 12.31 1.07 12.14
N LYS A 396 12.97 1.04 13.29
CA LYS A 396 13.77 2.17 13.80
C LYS A 396 15.26 1.87 13.87
N GLN A 397 15.65 0.72 14.44
CA GLN A 397 17.05 0.42 14.71
C GLN A 397 17.77 -0.23 13.53
N HIS A 398 17.09 -1.10 12.82
CA HIS A 398 17.60 -1.83 11.66
C HIS A 398 16.56 -1.86 10.52
N PRO A 399 16.23 -0.69 9.92
CA PRO A 399 15.23 -0.63 8.87
C PRO A 399 15.73 -1.28 7.58
N MET A 400 14.84 -1.96 6.87
CA MET A 400 15.12 -2.53 5.55
C MET A 400 15.46 -1.42 4.55
N THR A 401 16.47 -1.66 3.71
CA THR A 401 16.96 -0.75 2.67
C THR A 401 16.85 -1.38 1.27
N ASP A 402 17.06 -0.58 0.21
CA ASP A 402 17.10 -1.10 -1.17
C ASP A 402 18.23 -2.11 -1.37
N ALA A 403 19.36 -1.94 -0.70
CA ALA A 403 20.50 -2.85 -0.78
C ALA A 403 20.15 -4.27 -0.29
N ASP A 404 19.24 -4.39 0.66
CA ASP A 404 18.83 -5.68 1.22
C ASP A 404 18.01 -6.51 0.22
N LEU A 405 17.33 -5.86 -0.72
CA LEU A 405 16.52 -6.49 -1.77
C LEU A 405 17.26 -6.63 -3.11
N ALA A 406 18.47 -6.06 -3.25
CA ALA A 406 19.20 -6.07 -4.51
C ALA A 406 19.52 -7.50 -5.01
N ASP A 407 19.87 -8.43 -4.11
CA ASP A 407 20.12 -9.83 -4.48
C ASP A 407 18.85 -10.53 -4.98
N PHE A 408 17.69 -10.26 -4.36
CA PHE A 408 16.39 -10.76 -4.85
C PHE A 408 16.11 -10.25 -6.27
N VAL A 409 16.23 -8.96 -6.54
CA VAL A 409 15.96 -8.37 -7.86
C VAL A 409 16.90 -8.99 -8.90
N LYS A 410 18.18 -9.18 -8.56
CA LYS A 410 19.15 -9.87 -9.42
C LYS A 410 18.74 -11.32 -9.71
N CYS A 411 18.30 -12.08 -8.69
CA CYS A 411 17.83 -13.45 -8.87
C CYS A 411 16.51 -13.50 -9.66
N TYR A 412 15.63 -12.52 -9.45
CA TYR A 412 14.38 -12.40 -10.21
C TYR A 412 14.63 -12.19 -11.69
N ASN A 413 15.71 -11.50 -12.08
CA ASN A 413 16.10 -11.19 -13.45
C ASN A 413 14.96 -10.57 -14.27
N PRO A 414 14.59 -9.29 -14.02
CA PRO A 414 13.44 -8.66 -14.69
C PRO A 414 13.55 -8.64 -16.20
N GLU A 415 14.77 -8.51 -16.74
CA GLU A 415 15.02 -8.44 -18.17
C GLU A 415 14.76 -9.78 -18.87
N ASN A 416 15.13 -10.91 -18.23
CA ASN A 416 14.94 -12.24 -18.81
C ASN A 416 14.70 -13.32 -17.73
N ARG A 417 13.45 -13.52 -17.36
CA ARG A 417 13.05 -14.53 -16.36
C ARG A 417 13.39 -15.98 -16.76
N TYR A 418 13.62 -16.25 -18.04
CA TYR A 418 13.94 -17.60 -18.52
C TYR A 418 15.42 -17.98 -18.31
N GLU A 419 16.27 -17.00 -17.98
CA GLU A 419 17.70 -17.21 -17.69
C GLU A 419 18.00 -17.23 -16.18
N ARG A 420 17.01 -17.55 -15.35
CA ARG A 420 17.18 -17.68 -13.90
C ARG A 420 17.96 -18.94 -13.55
N SER A 421 18.80 -18.85 -12.53
CA SER A 421 19.53 -20.00 -11.97
C SER A 421 19.41 -20.03 -10.46
N GLU A 422 19.29 -21.22 -9.89
CA GLU A 422 19.20 -21.40 -8.44
C GLU A 422 20.51 -20.97 -7.76
N THR A 423 20.39 -20.34 -6.60
CA THR A 423 21.53 -20.14 -5.69
C THR A 423 21.62 -21.26 -4.66
N TRP A 424 20.53 -22.02 -4.48
CA TRP A 424 20.49 -23.22 -3.65
C TRP A 424 21.07 -24.42 -4.40
N SER A 425 21.84 -25.25 -3.68
CA SER A 425 22.23 -26.60 -4.09
C SER A 425 22.47 -27.45 -2.84
N GLU A 426 22.66 -28.76 -3.01
CA GLU A 426 23.05 -29.66 -1.88
C GLU A 426 24.36 -29.23 -1.23
N GLU A 427 25.29 -28.65 -2.03
CA GLU A 427 26.55 -28.11 -1.54
C GLU A 427 26.41 -26.71 -0.92
N LYS A 428 25.34 -25.96 -1.28
CA LYS A 428 25.00 -24.62 -0.75
C LYS A 428 23.58 -24.61 -0.21
N PRO A 429 23.30 -25.29 0.88
CA PRO A 429 21.94 -25.42 1.44
C PRO A 429 21.37 -24.10 1.95
N ASP A 430 22.19 -23.09 2.22
CA ASP A 430 21.79 -21.75 2.65
C ASP A 430 21.48 -20.80 1.46
N GLY A 431 21.57 -21.27 0.20
CA GLY A 431 21.18 -20.50 -0.98
C GLY A 431 19.70 -20.10 -0.93
N ARG A 432 19.42 -18.80 -1.12
CA ARG A 432 18.10 -18.21 -0.87
C ARG A 432 17.14 -18.30 -2.04
N TRP A 433 17.58 -18.64 -3.24
CA TRP A 433 16.79 -18.73 -4.46
C TRP A 433 16.69 -20.16 -4.95
N ARG A 434 15.47 -20.71 -4.95
CA ARG A 434 15.20 -22.11 -5.28
C ARG A 434 13.96 -22.26 -6.16
N ARG A 435 14.02 -23.23 -7.08
CA ARG A 435 12.95 -23.61 -8.01
C ARG A 435 12.18 -24.84 -7.49
N PHE A 436 10.88 -24.83 -7.67
CA PHE A 436 9.99 -25.96 -7.36
C PHE A 436 9.12 -26.29 -8.56
N ASP A 437 9.18 -27.54 -9.02
CA ASP A 437 8.31 -28.04 -10.10
C ASP A 437 6.85 -28.07 -9.63
N ILE A 438 5.92 -27.73 -10.53
CA ILE A 438 4.48 -27.69 -10.24
C ILE A 438 3.95 -29.03 -9.76
N LYS A 439 4.46 -30.16 -10.24
CA LYS A 439 4.04 -31.50 -9.80
C LYS A 439 4.28 -31.69 -8.31
N ASN A 440 5.44 -31.31 -7.83
CA ASN A 440 5.78 -31.39 -6.41
C ASN A 440 4.86 -30.52 -5.54
N ILE A 441 4.41 -29.37 -6.08
CA ILE A 441 3.48 -28.46 -5.38
C ILE A 441 2.08 -29.08 -5.31
N LEU A 442 1.61 -29.68 -6.41
CA LEU A 442 0.27 -30.30 -6.48
C LEU A 442 0.15 -31.54 -5.58
N GLU A 443 1.25 -32.23 -5.29
CA GLU A 443 1.29 -33.38 -4.37
C GLU A 443 1.29 -32.97 -2.90
N ARG A 444 1.51 -31.69 -2.59
CA ARG A 444 1.50 -31.21 -1.20
C ARG A 444 0.07 -31.13 -0.67
N ASP A 445 -0.07 -31.36 0.66
CA ASP A 445 -1.35 -31.16 1.34
C ASP A 445 -1.93 -29.76 1.02
N LYS A 446 -3.22 -29.73 0.65
CA LYS A 446 -3.96 -28.51 0.31
C LYS A 446 -3.27 -27.66 -0.77
N THR A 447 -2.43 -28.23 -1.62
CA THR A 447 -1.64 -27.50 -2.63
C THR A 447 -0.86 -26.34 -1.99
N SER A 448 -0.20 -26.60 -0.87
CA SER A 448 0.51 -25.58 -0.09
C SER A 448 1.69 -24.99 -0.85
N LEU A 449 1.72 -23.66 -0.94
CA LEU A 449 2.80 -22.83 -1.48
C LEU A 449 3.75 -22.32 -0.39
N ASP A 450 3.58 -22.70 0.86
CA ASP A 450 4.52 -22.39 1.94
C ASP A 450 5.77 -23.28 1.81
N LEU A 451 6.70 -22.84 0.98
CA LEU A 451 7.90 -23.55 0.57
C LEU A 451 9.10 -22.98 1.31
N PHE A 452 9.78 -23.81 2.09
CA PHE A 452 10.99 -23.44 2.83
C PHE A 452 11.99 -24.58 2.86
N TRP A 453 13.27 -24.29 2.99
CA TRP A 453 14.37 -25.27 3.01
C TRP A 453 15.57 -24.83 3.87
N ILE A 454 15.71 -23.53 4.14
CA ILE A 454 16.80 -23.02 4.98
C ILE A 454 16.47 -23.36 6.44
N LYS A 455 17.46 -23.87 7.17
CA LYS A 455 17.32 -24.17 8.60
C LYS A 455 17.23 -22.87 9.39
N ASP A 456 16.20 -22.75 10.19
CA ASP A 456 16.03 -21.66 11.14
C ASP A 456 17.01 -21.85 12.32
N LYS A 457 17.92 -20.87 12.49
CA LYS A 457 18.91 -20.85 13.55
C LYS A 457 18.46 -20.04 14.77
N SER A 458 17.33 -19.34 14.67
CA SER A 458 16.83 -18.45 15.73
C SER A 458 16.55 -19.16 17.05
N LEU A 459 16.19 -20.44 17.00
CA LEU A 459 15.99 -21.28 18.18
C LEU A 459 17.30 -21.76 18.84
N ALA A 460 18.43 -21.67 18.13
CA ALA A 460 19.74 -22.05 18.65
C ALA A 460 20.51 -20.89 19.28
N ASP A 461 20.08 -19.67 19.03
CA ASP A 461 20.75 -18.44 19.46
C ASP A 461 19.77 -17.60 20.32
N LEU A 462 19.84 -17.82 21.65
CA LEU A 462 18.96 -17.15 22.63
C LEU A 462 19.12 -15.61 22.62
N ASP A 463 20.21 -15.10 22.07
CA ASP A 463 20.46 -13.65 21.94
C ASP A 463 19.72 -13.00 20.76
N ASN A 464 19.14 -13.81 19.87
CA ASN A 464 18.37 -13.36 18.69
C ASN A 464 16.87 -13.69 18.77
N LEU A 465 16.33 -13.95 19.94
CA LEU A 465 14.88 -14.10 20.11
C LEU A 465 14.18 -12.77 19.80
N PRO A 466 13.05 -12.78 19.07
CA PRO A 466 12.18 -11.60 18.95
C PRO A 466 11.79 -11.06 20.31
N ASP A 467 11.46 -9.78 20.38
CA ASP A 467 10.96 -9.19 21.62
C ASP A 467 9.78 -10.01 22.18
N PRO A 468 9.66 -10.17 23.51
CA PRO A 468 8.61 -11.00 24.12
C PRO A 468 7.19 -10.67 23.62
N ASP A 469 6.93 -9.41 23.29
CA ASP A 469 5.64 -8.95 22.75
C ASP A 469 5.41 -9.46 21.32
N GLU A 470 6.45 -9.53 20.48
CA GLU A 470 6.38 -10.08 19.12
C GLU A 470 6.16 -11.61 19.18
N LEU A 471 6.88 -12.30 20.07
CA LEU A 471 6.72 -13.74 20.31
C LEU A 471 5.31 -14.08 20.80
N ALA A 472 4.74 -13.28 21.69
CA ALA A 472 3.38 -13.46 22.18
C ALA A 472 2.34 -13.33 21.07
N VAL A 473 2.51 -12.37 20.16
CA VAL A 473 1.62 -12.18 18.99
C VAL A 473 1.71 -13.38 18.05
N ASP A 474 2.91 -13.86 17.73
CA ASP A 474 3.13 -15.04 16.88
C ASP A 474 2.49 -16.31 17.48
N ILE A 475 2.62 -16.50 18.80
CA ILE A 475 2.01 -17.63 19.51
C ILE A 475 0.48 -17.53 19.45
N ILE A 476 -0.10 -16.36 19.70
CA ILE A 476 -1.55 -16.13 19.66
C ILE A 476 -2.10 -16.40 18.25
N GLU A 477 -1.45 -15.89 17.20
CA GLU A 477 -1.88 -16.11 15.81
C GLU A 477 -1.83 -17.61 15.43
N ASN A 478 -0.76 -18.31 15.82
CA ASN A 478 -0.64 -19.74 15.58
C ASN A 478 -1.70 -20.56 16.35
N LEU A 479 -2.01 -20.20 17.59
CA LEU A 479 -3.06 -20.83 18.38
C LEU A 479 -4.45 -20.56 17.80
N GLN A 480 -4.73 -19.38 17.31
CA GLN A 480 -5.99 -19.04 16.64
C GLN A 480 -6.16 -19.84 15.35
N SER A 481 -5.13 -19.94 14.52
CA SER A 481 -5.15 -20.77 13.31
C SER A 481 -5.39 -22.24 13.60
N ALA A 482 -4.74 -22.77 14.65
CA ALA A 482 -4.97 -24.14 15.11
C ALA A 482 -6.41 -24.33 15.59
N LEU A 483 -6.96 -23.40 16.38
CA LEU A 483 -8.33 -23.45 16.87
C LEU A 483 -9.34 -23.45 15.72
N GLU A 484 -9.17 -22.60 14.71
CA GLU A 484 -10.03 -22.58 13.52
C GLU A 484 -10.00 -23.91 12.78
N SER A 485 -8.81 -24.50 12.59
CA SER A 485 -8.67 -25.81 11.96
C SER A 485 -9.42 -26.92 12.73
N PHE A 486 -9.37 -26.88 14.06
CA PHE A 486 -10.13 -27.81 14.90
C PHE A 486 -11.64 -27.56 14.87
N GLN A 487 -12.08 -26.32 14.77
CA GLN A 487 -13.51 -25.97 14.63
C GLN A 487 -14.06 -26.44 13.27
N GLU A 488 -13.29 -26.32 12.19
CA GLU A 488 -13.66 -26.86 10.87
C GLU A 488 -13.79 -28.40 10.91
N LEU A 489 -12.82 -29.08 11.53
CA LEU A 489 -12.89 -30.53 11.74
C LEU A 489 -14.13 -30.92 12.56
N GLN A 490 -14.42 -30.19 13.63
CA GLN A 490 -15.62 -30.44 14.46
C GLN A 490 -16.92 -30.23 13.67
N ALA A 491 -16.97 -29.23 12.80
CA ALA A 491 -18.13 -28.99 11.94
C ALA A 491 -18.33 -30.10 10.89
N GLN A 492 -17.21 -30.67 10.37
CA GLN A 492 -17.27 -31.83 9.46
C GLN A 492 -17.70 -33.13 10.15
N LEU A 493 -17.32 -33.33 11.42
CA LEU A 493 -17.70 -34.51 12.18
C LEU A 493 -19.15 -34.49 12.69
N LYS A 494 -19.81 -33.29 12.66
CA LYS A 494 -21.24 -33.13 13.03
C LYS A 494 -22.18 -33.26 11.85
N LYS A 495 -21.67 -33.37 10.61
CA LYS A 495 -22.41 -33.72 9.39
C LYS A 495 -22.34 -35.22 9.12
#